data_81598b30883ddfb19d0b68a6abf00682
#
_entry.id   81598b30883ddfb19d0b68a6abf00682
#
_cell.length_a   1.000
_cell.length_b   1.000
_cell.length_c   1.000
_cell.angle_alpha   90.00
_cell.angle_beta   90.00
_cell.angle_gamma   90.00
#
_symmetry.space_group_name_H-M   'P 1'
#
loop_
_entity.id
_entity.type
_entity.pdbx_description
1 polymer ?
#
loop_
_entity_poly.entity_id
_entity_poly.type
_entity_poly.pdbx_seq_one_letter_code
_entity_poly.pdbx_strand_id
1 'polypeptide(L)'
;MAYTLPELPYAYNALEPHIDARTMEIHHSKHHNAYIQKVNAAIEGTEFENLSIEQLVSNLDGVPENIRGAVRNNGGGHANHSLFWTVMSPDGGGNPTGAVAAAMDTDLGGFDAFKKAFSQAAATRFGSGWDGGGKLHVCSTPNQDNPRMTSLVECPGIPILGLDVWEHAYYLHYQNRRPDYVEAFFNVIDWNAVSARYEAEKG
;
A
#
# COMPACT_ATOMS: atom_id res chain seq x y z
N MET A 1 -10.03 12.87 15.73
CA MET A 1 -10.36 13.64 14.49
C MET A 1 -10.75 12.64 13.40
N ALA A 2 -11.86 12.83 12.68
CA ALA A 2 -12.24 11.88 11.61
C ALA A 2 -11.23 11.92 10.46
N TYR A 3 -10.88 10.78 9.91
CA TYR A 3 -10.05 10.70 8.68
C TYR A 3 -10.80 11.26 7.49
N THR A 4 -10.08 11.86 6.57
CA THR A 4 -10.60 12.41 5.32
C THR A 4 -9.93 11.74 4.12
N LEU A 5 -10.62 11.71 2.99
CA LEU A 5 -10.04 11.20 1.76
C LEU A 5 -8.89 12.13 1.31
N PRO A 6 -7.64 11.63 1.25
CA PRO A 6 -6.54 12.45 0.78
C PRO A 6 -6.72 12.77 -0.71
N GLU A 7 -6.34 13.99 -1.11
CA GLU A 7 -6.28 14.33 -2.52
C GLU A 7 -5.19 13.53 -3.23
N LEU A 8 -5.43 13.16 -4.50
CA LEU A 8 -4.39 12.57 -5.32
C LEU A 8 -3.38 13.64 -5.76
N PRO A 9 -2.08 13.33 -5.77
CA PRO A 9 -1.06 14.28 -6.25
C PRO A 9 -1.06 14.45 -7.78
N TYR A 10 -1.95 13.77 -8.50
CA TYR A 10 -2.08 13.78 -9.97
C TYR A 10 -3.55 13.57 -10.39
N ALA A 11 -3.88 13.90 -11.63
CA ALA A 11 -5.21 13.70 -12.19
C ALA A 11 -5.52 12.19 -12.40
N TYR A 12 -6.80 11.81 -12.42
CA TYR A 12 -7.20 10.41 -12.59
C TYR A 12 -6.65 9.75 -13.87
N ASN A 13 -6.47 10.51 -14.94
CA ASN A 13 -5.93 10.01 -16.22
C ASN A 13 -4.41 10.10 -16.33
N ALA A 14 -3.73 10.58 -15.31
CA ALA A 14 -2.28 10.85 -15.39
C ALA A 14 -1.43 9.57 -15.48
N LEU A 15 -1.95 8.43 -15.01
CA LEU A 15 -1.25 7.15 -15.04
C LEU A 15 -1.54 6.32 -16.30
N GLU A 16 -2.32 6.85 -17.25
CA GLU A 16 -2.52 6.19 -18.56
C GLU A 16 -1.21 6.17 -19.37
N PRO A 17 -0.99 5.11 -20.14
CA PRO A 17 -1.88 3.98 -20.44
C PRO A 17 -1.80 2.82 -19.42
N HIS A 18 -1.09 2.96 -18.32
CA HIS A 18 -0.78 1.87 -17.37
C HIS A 18 -1.93 1.57 -16.40
N ILE A 19 -2.61 2.61 -15.91
CA ILE A 19 -3.82 2.49 -15.09
C ILE A 19 -4.84 3.48 -15.63
N ASP A 20 -6.01 3.00 -16.02
CA ASP A 20 -7.03 3.83 -16.67
C ASP A 20 -7.73 4.79 -15.71
N ALA A 21 -8.16 5.94 -16.25
CA ALA A 21 -8.79 7.01 -15.49
C ALA A 21 -10.04 6.54 -14.73
N ARG A 22 -10.82 5.63 -15.31
CA ARG A 22 -12.06 5.14 -14.68
C ARG A 22 -11.77 4.26 -13.48
N THR A 23 -10.77 3.40 -13.57
CA THR A 23 -10.27 2.63 -12.43
C THR A 23 -9.81 3.57 -11.32
N MET A 24 -8.98 4.57 -11.64
CA MET A 24 -8.47 5.53 -10.64
C MET A 24 -9.60 6.31 -9.95
N GLU A 25 -10.59 6.79 -10.70
CA GLU A 25 -11.74 7.51 -10.16
C GLU A 25 -12.53 6.65 -9.16
N ILE A 26 -12.89 5.42 -9.56
CA ILE A 26 -13.68 4.52 -8.73
C ILE A 26 -12.87 4.05 -7.52
N HIS A 27 -11.64 3.66 -7.73
CA HIS A 27 -10.75 3.13 -6.70
C HIS A 27 -10.51 4.16 -5.59
N HIS A 28 -10.22 5.41 -5.97
CA HIS A 28 -10.02 6.51 -5.03
C HIS A 28 -11.36 6.99 -4.41
N SER A 29 -12.31 7.47 -5.25
CA SER A 29 -13.49 8.18 -4.74
C SER A 29 -14.56 7.28 -4.14
N LYS A 30 -14.56 5.97 -4.44
CA LYS A 30 -15.55 5.00 -3.95
C LYS A 30 -14.93 4.01 -2.98
N HIS A 31 -13.95 3.20 -3.41
CA HIS A 31 -13.36 2.16 -2.55
C HIS A 31 -12.60 2.75 -1.36
N HIS A 32 -11.65 3.63 -1.60
CA HIS A 32 -10.87 4.26 -0.51
C HIS A 32 -11.78 5.09 0.41
N ASN A 33 -12.68 5.89 -0.15
CA ASN A 33 -13.61 6.69 0.63
C ASN A 33 -14.54 5.82 1.50
N ALA A 34 -14.98 4.66 1.00
CA ALA A 34 -15.79 3.74 1.79
C ALA A 34 -15.03 3.15 2.99
N TYR A 35 -13.74 2.85 2.85
CA TYR A 35 -12.90 2.43 3.97
C TYR A 35 -12.81 3.53 5.03
N ILE A 36 -12.60 4.77 4.61
CA ILE A 36 -12.53 5.93 5.52
C ILE A 36 -13.84 6.11 6.29
N GLN A 37 -14.97 6.11 5.60
CA GLN A 37 -16.28 6.27 6.25
C GLN A 37 -16.52 5.16 7.29
N LYS A 38 -16.18 3.91 6.96
CA LYS A 38 -16.41 2.77 7.85
C LYS A 38 -15.46 2.74 9.03
N VAL A 39 -14.19 3.10 8.88
CA VAL A 39 -13.26 3.16 10.03
C VAL A 39 -13.64 4.33 10.95
N ASN A 40 -14.00 5.49 10.39
CA ASN A 40 -14.49 6.61 11.19
C ASN A 40 -15.71 6.24 12.04
N ALA A 41 -16.70 5.59 11.42
CA ALA A 41 -17.89 5.14 12.16
C ALA A 41 -17.56 4.11 13.26
N ALA A 42 -16.52 3.28 13.05
CA ALA A 42 -16.12 2.27 14.04
C ALA A 42 -15.43 2.89 15.25
N ILE A 43 -14.67 3.99 15.08
CA ILE A 43 -13.90 4.63 16.17
C ILE A 43 -14.60 5.84 16.78
N GLU A 44 -15.79 6.24 16.26
CA GLU A 44 -16.54 7.39 16.73
C GLU A 44 -16.82 7.30 18.24
N GLY A 45 -16.51 8.38 18.97
CA GLY A 45 -16.69 8.47 20.42
C GLY A 45 -15.67 7.65 21.23
N THR A 46 -14.64 7.11 20.61
CA THR A 46 -13.56 6.34 21.28
C THR A 46 -12.28 7.16 21.40
N GLU A 47 -11.35 6.70 22.25
CA GLU A 47 -9.99 7.28 22.36
C GLU A 47 -9.19 7.17 21.06
N PHE A 48 -9.55 6.23 20.17
CA PHE A 48 -8.86 5.97 18.90
C PHE A 48 -9.08 7.05 17.84
N GLU A 49 -10.05 7.94 17.99
CA GLU A 49 -10.29 9.06 17.06
C GLU A 49 -9.11 10.02 16.90
N ASN A 50 -8.20 10.05 17.87
CA ASN A 50 -7.07 10.98 17.89
C ASN A 50 -5.77 10.35 17.35
N LEU A 51 -5.78 9.07 17.01
CA LEU A 51 -4.62 8.38 16.44
C LEU A 51 -4.49 8.68 14.94
N SER A 52 -3.25 8.69 14.42
CA SER A 52 -3.06 8.57 12.99
C SER A 52 -3.50 7.17 12.52
N ILE A 53 -3.75 7.00 11.22
CA ILE A 53 -4.16 5.69 10.72
C ILE A 53 -3.08 4.63 10.91
N GLU A 54 -1.80 5.02 10.78
CA GLU A 54 -0.66 4.15 11.02
C GLU A 54 -0.58 3.73 12.49
N GLN A 55 -0.79 4.67 13.42
CA GLN A 55 -0.85 4.37 14.87
C GLN A 55 -2.01 3.43 15.19
N LEU A 56 -3.19 3.68 14.60
CA LEU A 56 -4.38 2.86 14.83
C LEU A 56 -4.15 1.40 14.37
N VAL A 57 -3.65 1.19 13.15
CA VAL A 57 -3.44 -0.18 12.64
C VAL A 57 -2.28 -0.88 13.33
N SER A 58 -1.27 -0.14 13.80
CA SER A 58 -0.16 -0.70 14.58
C SER A 58 -0.59 -1.12 15.99
N ASN A 59 -1.64 -0.50 16.54
CA ASN A 59 -2.18 -0.79 17.87
C ASN A 59 -3.43 -1.69 17.83
N LEU A 60 -3.55 -2.54 16.84
CA LEU A 60 -4.78 -3.32 16.62
C LEU A 60 -5.14 -4.22 17.81
N ASP A 61 -4.16 -4.74 18.54
CA ASP A 61 -4.38 -5.56 19.74
C ASP A 61 -5.00 -4.76 20.90
N GLY A 62 -4.72 -3.46 20.99
CA GLY A 62 -5.33 -2.54 21.95
C GLY A 62 -6.76 -2.12 21.58
N VAL A 63 -7.20 -2.37 20.35
CA VAL A 63 -8.56 -2.04 19.91
C VAL A 63 -9.57 -3.01 20.49
N PRO A 64 -10.71 -2.55 21.07
CA PRO A 64 -11.76 -3.42 21.61
C PRO A 64 -12.28 -4.42 20.58
N GLU A 65 -12.55 -5.65 21.02
CA GLU A 65 -12.92 -6.77 20.17
C GLU A 65 -14.14 -6.48 19.27
N ASN A 66 -15.11 -5.76 19.81
CA ASN A 66 -16.36 -5.41 19.09
C ASN A 66 -16.15 -4.50 17.87
N ILE A 67 -15.07 -3.71 17.82
CA ILE A 67 -14.73 -2.84 16.68
C ILE A 67 -13.44 -3.25 15.96
N ARG A 68 -12.63 -4.15 16.55
CA ARG A 68 -11.33 -4.57 16.02
C ARG A 68 -11.40 -5.07 14.59
N GLY A 69 -12.42 -5.86 14.25
CA GLY A 69 -12.63 -6.35 12.88
C GLY A 69 -12.88 -5.22 11.87
N ALA A 70 -13.64 -4.20 12.26
CA ALA A 70 -13.89 -3.04 11.42
C ALA A 70 -12.61 -2.19 11.24
N VAL A 71 -11.84 -1.99 12.31
CA VAL A 71 -10.55 -1.29 12.27
C VAL A 71 -9.53 -2.04 11.42
N ARG A 72 -9.40 -3.37 11.61
CA ARG A 72 -8.52 -4.20 10.77
C ARG A 72 -8.82 -4.02 9.28
N ASN A 73 -10.07 -4.24 8.89
CA ASN A 73 -10.45 -4.24 7.47
C ASN A 73 -10.46 -2.83 6.88
N ASN A 74 -11.08 -1.87 7.56
CA ASN A 74 -11.28 -0.54 6.99
C ASN A 74 -10.13 0.42 7.33
N GLY A 75 -9.55 0.29 8.52
CA GLY A 75 -8.32 1.01 8.88
C GLY A 75 -7.14 0.55 8.02
N GLY A 76 -6.97 -0.78 7.88
CA GLY A 76 -5.99 -1.33 6.95
C GLY A 76 -6.21 -0.86 5.51
N GLY A 77 -7.47 -0.88 5.04
CA GLY A 77 -7.83 -0.36 3.72
C GLY A 77 -7.46 1.11 3.55
N HIS A 78 -7.75 1.95 4.54
CA HIS A 78 -7.35 3.36 4.49
C HIS A 78 -5.82 3.53 4.47
N ALA A 79 -5.10 2.85 5.34
CA ALA A 79 -3.63 2.91 5.39
C ALA A 79 -2.98 2.44 4.08
N ASN A 80 -3.42 1.30 3.55
CA ASN A 80 -2.90 0.73 2.30
C ASN A 80 -3.12 1.66 1.11
N HIS A 81 -4.31 2.23 0.96
CA HIS A 81 -4.63 3.11 -0.16
C HIS A 81 -3.93 4.47 -0.04
N SER A 82 -3.79 5.03 1.18
CA SER A 82 -3.02 6.26 1.40
C SER A 82 -1.56 6.08 0.97
N LEU A 83 -0.94 4.93 1.25
CA LEU A 83 0.38 4.60 0.73
C LEU A 83 0.36 4.48 -0.81
N PHE A 84 -0.59 3.70 -1.35
CA PHE A 84 -0.65 3.35 -2.77
C PHE A 84 -0.65 4.59 -3.67
N TRP A 85 -1.45 5.61 -3.34
CA TRP A 85 -1.50 6.84 -4.14
C TRP A 85 -0.19 7.62 -4.17
N THR A 86 0.57 7.57 -3.10
CA THR A 86 1.81 8.36 -2.94
C THR A 86 3.06 7.68 -3.49
N VAL A 87 2.98 6.39 -3.84
CA VAL A 87 4.10 5.65 -4.45
C VAL A 87 3.97 5.49 -5.96
N MET A 88 2.99 6.17 -6.57
CA MET A 88 2.80 6.23 -8.02
C MET A 88 2.95 7.66 -8.52
N SER A 89 3.44 7.80 -9.76
CA SER A 89 3.61 9.08 -10.44
C SER A 89 3.48 8.91 -11.95
N PRO A 90 2.93 9.91 -12.68
CA PRO A 90 2.99 9.94 -14.13
C PRO A 90 4.42 10.00 -14.69
N ASP A 91 5.36 10.50 -13.88
CA ASP A 91 6.80 10.55 -14.19
C ASP A 91 7.56 9.38 -13.57
N GLY A 92 6.84 8.32 -13.17
CA GLY A 92 7.37 7.14 -12.52
C GLY A 92 8.07 6.16 -13.46
N GLY A 93 8.39 5.01 -12.94
CA GLY A 93 9.05 3.92 -13.67
C GLY A 93 10.58 3.99 -13.64
N GLY A 94 11.20 3.25 -14.54
CA GLY A 94 12.65 3.10 -14.55
C GLY A 94 13.18 2.25 -13.39
N ASN A 95 14.42 2.50 -12.98
CA ASN A 95 15.09 1.77 -11.91
C ASN A 95 15.13 2.60 -10.62
N PRO A 96 15.08 1.95 -9.45
CA PRO A 96 15.32 2.62 -8.18
C PRO A 96 16.73 3.21 -8.13
N THR A 97 16.89 4.30 -7.38
CA THR A 97 18.16 4.98 -7.18
C THR A 97 18.39 5.25 -5.68
N GLY A 98 19.60 5.70 -5.32
CA GLY A 98 19.91 6.10 -3.95
C GLY A 98 19.89 4.96 -2.93
N ALA A 99 19.44 5.26 -1.72
CA ALA A 99 19.53 4.34 -0.58
C ALA A 99 18.66 3.08 -0.76
N VAL A 100 17.49 3.21 -1.37
CA VAL A 100 16.60 2.06 -1.61
C VAL A 100 17.19 1.09 -2.63
N ALA A 101 17.89 1.59 -3.68
CA ALA A 101 18.57 0.73 -4.64
C ALA A 101 19.70 -0.07 -3.98
N ALA A 102 20.54 0.60 -3.18
CA ALA A 102 21.62 -0.06 -2.44
C ALA A 102 21.08 -1.11 -1.44
N ALA A 103 19.95 -0.83 -0.82
CA ALA A 103 19.30 -1.80 0.06
C ALA A 103 18.71 -2.98 -0.72
N MET A 104 18.12 -2.75 -1.89
CA MET A 104 17.67 -3.85 -2.77
C MET A 104 18.83 -4.76 -3.19
N ASP A 105 19.99 -4.17 -3.53
CA ASP A 105 21.17 -4.96 -3.87
C ASP A 105 21.63 -5.85 -2.70
N THR A 106 21.64 -5.27 -1.50
CA THR A 106 22.13 -5.95 -0.29
C THR A 106 21.16 -7.02 0.21
N ASP A 107 19.87 -6.69 0.27
CA ASP A 107 18.87 -7.48 0.98
C ASP A 107 18.11 -8.45 0.07
N LEU A 108 17.93 -8.07 -1.21
CA LEU A 108 17.09 -8.79 -2.17
C LEU A 108 17.85 -9.37 -3.36
N GLY A 109 19.14 -9.03 -3.53
CA GLY A 109 19.95 -9.47 -4.65
C GLY A 109 19.76 -8.63 -5.92
N GLY A 110 19.31 -7.38 -5.76
CA GLY A 110 19.16 -6.39 -6.81
C GLY A 110 17.74 -6.21 -7.34
N PHE A 111 17.59 -5.23 -8.22
CA PHE A 111 16.27 -4.83 -8.73
C PHE A 111 15.55 -5.93 -9.51
N ASP A 112 16.25 -6.71 -10.32
CA ASP A 112 15.63 -7.82 -11.08
C ASP A 112 15.12 -8.92 -10.14
N ALA A 113 15.85 -9.23 -9.08
CA ALA A 113 15.43 -10.18 -8.07
C ALA A 113 14.21 -9.65 -7.29
N PHE A 114 14.21 -8.37 -6.92
CA PHE A 114 13.06 -7.70 -6.34
C PHE A 114 11.85 -7.77 -7.27
N LYS A 115 11.98 -7.35 -8.55
CA LYS A 115 10.89 -7.36 -9.53
C LYS A 115 10.27 -8.75 -9.66
N LYS A 116 11.10 -9.79 -9.72
CA LYS A 116 10.65 -11.18 -9.77
C LYS A 116 9.89 -11.60 -8.51
N ALA A 117 10.43 -11.30 -7.33
CA ALA A 117 9.79 -11.64 -6.05
C ALA A 117 8.48 -10.89 -5.86
N PHE A 118 8.45 -9.59 -6.18
CA PHE A 118 7.25 -8.74 -6.10
C PHE A 118 6.15 -9.23 -7.05
N SER A 119 6.50 -9.52 -8.31
CA SER A 119 5.54 -10.06 -9.29
C SER A 119 4.98 -11.41 -8.85
N GLN A 120 5.82 -12.28 -8.27
CA GLN A 120 5.38 -13.56 -7.73
C GLN A 120 4.43 -13.37 -6.53
N ALA A 121 4.75 -12.47 -5.60
CA ALA A 121 3.91 -12.14 -4.46
C ALA A 121 2.56 -11.56 -4.91
N ALA A 122 2.58 -10.66 -5.92
CA ALA A 122 1.38 -10.06 -6.50
C ALA A 122 0.51 -11.08 -7.26
N ALA A 123 1.12 -12.08 -7.91
CA ALA A 123 0.38 -13.14 -8.59
C ALA A 123 -0.33 -14.09 -7.61
N THR A 124 0.28 -14.32 -6.45
CA THR A 124 -0.24 -15.24 -5.43
C THR A 124 -0.96 -14.52 -4.29
N ARG A 125 -0.58 -13.28 -3.96
CA ARG A 125 -1.15 -12.42 -2.92
C ARG A 125 -0.74 -10.93 -3.02
N PHE A 126 -0.76 -10.21 -1.91
CA PHE A 126 -0.51 -8.77 -1.74
C PHE A 126 0.83 -8.42 -1.09
N GLY A 127 1.47 -7.35 -1.56
CA GLY A 127 2.21 -6.41 -0.73
C GLY A 127 3.72 -6.56 -0.65
N SER A 128 4.41 -5.44 -0.50
CA SER A 128 5.80 -5.33 -0.07
C SER A 128 5.88 -4.54 1.23
N GLY A 129 6.87 -4.82 2.08
CA GLY A 129 7.02 -4.18 3.37
C GLY A 129 8.48 -4.18 3.86
N TRP A 130 8.69 -3.42 4.91
CA TRP A 130 9.94 -3.29 5.63
C TRP A 130 9.83 -4.06 6.95
N ASP A 131 10.83 -4.82 7.34
CA ASP A 131 10.89 -5.41 8.67
C ASP A 131 11.63 -4.50 9.67
N GLY A 132 11.31 -4.63 10.96
CA GLY A 132 11.92 -3.85 12.03
C GLY A 132 13.41 -4.11 12.26
N GLY A 133 14.04 -4.99 11.49
CA GLY A 133 15.48 -5.24 11.48
C GLY A 133 16.27 -4.35 10.52
N GLY A 134 15.59 -3.44 9.82
CA GLY A 134 16.21 -2.52 8.84
C GLY A 134 16.53 -3.14 7.50
N LYS A 135 15.98 -4.30 7.16
CA LYS A 135 16.14 -4.99 5.89
C LYS A 135 14.90 -4.90 5.02
N LEU A 136 15.12 -4.80 3.71
CA LEU A 136 14.03 -4.94 2.74
C LEU A 136 13.64 -6.40 2.57
N HIS A 137 12.33 -6.65 2.51
CA HIS A 137 11.79 -7.92 2.07
C HIS A 137 10.53 -7.72 1.25
N VAL A 138 10.19 -8.70 0.44
CA VAL A 138 8.92 -8.75 -0.29
C VAL A 138 7.99 -9.70 0.43
N CYS A 139 6.81 -9.20 0.78
CA CYS A 139 5.79 -10.03 1.38
C CYS A 139 4.40 -9.77 0.78
N SER A 140 3.45 -10.57 1.18
CA SER A 140 2.05 -10.36 0.81
C SER A 140 1.14 -10.58 2.02
N THR A 141 0.16 -9.70 2.19
CA THR A 141 -0.83 -9.77 3.26
C THR A 141 -2.22 -10.03 2.69
N PRO A 142 -3.08 -10.81 3.36
CA PRO A 142 -4.42 -11.08 2.89
C PRO A 142 -5.34 -9.86 3.09
N ASN A 143 -6.34 -9.72 2.22
CA ASN A 143 -7.38 -8.69 2.30
C ASN A 143 -6.81 -7.27 2.42
N GLN A 144 -7.07 -6.58 3.54
CA GLN A 144 -6.55 -5.25 3.84
C GLN A 144 -5.59 -5.26 5.03
N ASP A 145 -5.09 -6.42 5.44
CA ASP A 145 -4.06 -6.50 6.46
C ASP A 145 -2.83 -5.71 6.02
N ASN A 146 -2.30 -4.92 6.95
CA ASN A 146 -1.15 -4.08 6.71
C ASN A 146 0.05 -4.65 7.48
N PRO A 147 1.28 -4.60 6.96
CA PRO A 147 2.48 -5.06 7.67
C PRO A 147 2.68 -4.45 9.07
N ARG A 148 2.10 -3.30 9.35
CA ARG A 148 2.09 -2.67 10.69
C ARG A 148 1.24 -3.43 11.71
N MET A 149 0.35 -4.33 11.28
CA MET A 149 -0.47 -5.19 12.16
C MET A 149 0.36 -6.40 12.63
N THR A 150 1.37 -6.14 13.45
CA THR A 150 2.46 -7.08 13.76
C THR A 150 2.01 -8.41 14.36
N SER A 151 0.87 -8.44 15.05
CA SER A 151 0.29 -9.65 15.63
C SER A 151 -0.46 -10.54 14.63
N LEU A 152 -0.77 -10.02 13.43
CA LEU A 152 -1.62 -10.72 12.45
C LEU A 152 -0.88 -11.18 11.21
N VAL A 153 0.25 -10.56 10.88
CA VAL A 153 0.95 -10.79 9.63
C VAL A 153 2.22 -11.60 9.84
N GLU A 154 2.53 -12.45 8.86
CA GLU A 154 3.76 -13.27 8.89
C GLU A 154 5.04 -12.45 8.68
N CYS A 155 4.91 -11.29 8.05
CA CYS A 155 6.01 -10.36 7.76
C CYS A 155 5.70 -8.96 8.30
N PRO A 156 5.86 -8.75 9.61
CA PRO A 156 5.64 -7.44 10.21
C PRO A 156 6.68 -6.44 9.75
N GLY A 157 6.27 -5.17 9.59
CA GLY A 157 7.17 -4.12 9.17
C GLY A 157 6.47 -2.83 8.78
N ILE A 158 7.23 -1.91 8.19
CA ILE A 158 6.72 -0.65 7.69
C ILE A 158 6.68 -0.70 6.17
N PRO A 159 5.50 -0.66 5.53
CA PRO A 159 5.40 -0.72 4.08
C PRO A 159 5.91 0.58 3.46
N ILE A 160 6.84 0.46 2.52
CA ILE A 160 7.37 1.59 1.72
C ILE A 160 6.87 1.59 0.28
N LEU A 161 6.44 0.44 -0.21
CA LEU A 161 5.82 0.23 -1.51
C LEU A 161 4.73 -0.82 -1.37
N GLY A 162 3.60 -0.63 -2.02
CA GLY A 162 2.50 -1.58 -2.06
C GLY A 162 1.78 -1.56 -3.39
N LEU A 163 1.19 -2.71 -3.75
CA LEU A 163 0.35 -2.87 -4.94
C LEU A 163 -0.97 -3.51 -4.53
N ASP A 164 -2.08 -2.88 -4.89
CA ASP A 164 -3.40 -3.46 -4.73
C ASP A 164 -3.67 -4.46 -5.86
N VAL A 165 -3.89 -5.72 -5.51
CA VAL A 165 -4.24 -6.78 -6.47
C VAL A 165 -5.66 -7.30 -6.30
N TRP A 166 -6.51 -6.58 -5.56
CA TRP A 166 -7.96 -6.77 -5.66
C TRP A 166 -8.41 -6.46 -7.09
N GLU A 167 -9.38 -7.19 -7.59
CA GLU A 167 -9.83 -7.04 -8.98
C GLU A 167 -10.33 -5.63 -9.31
N HIS A 168 -10.89 -4.91 -8.32
CA HIS A 168 -11.31 -3.53 -8.52
C HIS A 168 -10.17 -2.56 -8.91
N ALA A 169 -8.92 -2.92 -8.61
CA ALA A 169 -7.75 -2.10 -8.95
C ALA A 169 -7.32 -2.22 -10.43
N TYR A 170 -7.77 -3.26 -11.16
CA TYR A 170 -7.27 -3.49 -12.52
C TYR A 170 -8.28 -4.09 -13.50
N TYR A 171 -9.44 -4.59 -13.04
CA TYR A 171 -10.33 -5.39 -13.87
C TYR A 171 -10.90 -4.63 -15.07
N LEU A 172 -11.17 -3.33 -14.96
CA LEU A 172 -11.73 -2.54 -16.07
C LEU A 172 -10.78 -2.48 -17.26
N HIS A 173 -9.48 -2.43 -17.04
CA HIS A 173 -8.47 -2.33 -18.08
C HIS A 173 -7.86 -3.71 -18.45
N TYR A 174 -7.58 -4.54 -17.46
CA TYR A 174 -6.83 -5.78 -17.64
C TYR A 174 -7.68 -7.05 -17.55
N GLN A 175 -8.91 -6.99 -17.07
CA GLN A 175 -9.79 -8.12 -16.79
C GLN A 175 -9.05 -9.20 -15.97
N ASN A 176 -8.96 -10.42 -16.48
CA ASN A 176 -8.28 -11.54 -15.81
C ASN A 176 -6.73 -11.52 -15.97
N ARG A 177 -6.19 -10.53 -16.66
CA ARG A 177 -4.74 -10.44 -16.93
C ARG A 177 -4.00 -9.70 -15.82
N ARG A 178 -4.10 -10.17 -14.58
CA ARG A 178 -3.35 -9.59 -13.45
C ARG A 178 -1.84 -9.46 -13.72
N PRO A 179 -1.14 -10.43 -14.36
CA PRO A 179 0.28 -10.26 -14.66
C PRO A 179 0.59 -9.02 -15.49
N ASP A 180 -0.27 -8.66 -16.46
CA ASP A 180 -0.07 -7.46 -17.30
C ASP A 180 -0.22 -6.18 -16.47
N TYR A 181 -1.16 -6.14 -15.52
CA TYR A 181 -1.32 -5.05 -14.57
C TYR A 181 -0.09 -4.90 -13.66
N VAL A 182 0.42 -6.02 -13.13
CA VAL A 182 1.64 -6.01 -12.29
C VAL A 182 2.83 -5.49 -13.08
N GLU A 183 3.00 -5.90 -14.33
CA GLU A 183 4.07 -5.38 -15.21
C GLU A 183 3.89 -3.89 -15.51
N ALA A 184 2.66 -3.46 -15.80
CA ALA A 184 2.34 -2.06 -16.04
C ALA A 184 2.59 -1.16 -14.82
N PHE A 185 2.37 -1.67 -13.60
CA PHE A 185 2.62 -0.93 -12.36
C PHE A 185 4.07 -0.47 -12.23
N PHE A 186 5.05 -1.26 -12.69
CA PHE A 186 6.46 -0.87 -12.65
C PHE A 186 6.77 0.39 -13.46
N ASN A 187 5.91 0.79 -14.41
CA ASN A 187 6.09 2.01 -15.18
C ASN A 187 5.57 3.28 -14.47
N VAL A 188 4.85 3.12 -13.37
CA VAL A 188 4.29 4.24 -12.61
C VAL A 188 4.82 4.35 -11.20
N ILE A 189 5.72 3.47 -10.75
CA ILE A 189 6.32 3.55 -9.43
C ILE A 189 7.15 4.83 -9.31
N ASP A 190 6.84 5.65 -8.30
CA ASP A 190 7.66 6.79 -7.90
C ASP A 190 8.80 6.33 -7.00
N TRP A 191 9.94 6.00 -7.61
CA TRP A 191 11.11 5.56 -6.86
C TRP A 191 11.69 6.63 -5.94
N ASN A 192 11.44 7.93 -6.21
CA ASN A 192 11.84 9.00 -5.30
C ASN A 192 10.99 8.98 -4.02
N ALA A 193 9.68 8.82 -4.16
CA ALA A 193 8.78 8.68 -3.02
C ALA A 193 9.09 7.42 -2.21
N VAL A 194 9.37 6.29 -2.87
CA VAL A 194 9.75 5.03 -2.21
C VAL A 194 11.07 5.20 -1.46
N SER A 195 12.09 5.84 -2.07
CA SER A 195 13.39 6.10 -1.43
C SER A 195 13.26 7.02 -0.22
N ALA A 196 12.47 8.10 -0.34
CA ALA A 196 12.25 9.03 0.77
C ALA A 196 11.56 8.32 1.96
N ARG A 197 10.60 7.43 1.71
CA ARG A 197 9.99 6.61 2.75
C ARG A 197 10.98 5.66 3.41
N TYR A 198 11.81 5.00 2.59
CA TYR A 198 12.85 4.12 3.09
C TYR A 198 13.83 4.86 4.01
N GLU A 199 14.27 6.06 3.61
CA GLU A 199 15.18 6.89 4.42
C GLU A 199 14.55 7.38 5.72
N ALA A 200 13.27 7.77 5.69
CA ALA A 200 12.54 8.22 6.87
C ALA A 200 12.42 7.13 7.95
N GLU A 201 12.36 5.86 7.56
CA GLU A 201 12.22 4.74 8.48
C GLU A 201 13.58 4.15 8.94
N LYS A 202 14.68 4.62 8.36
CA LYS A 202 16.05 4.21 8.74
C LYS A 202 16.60 4.97 9.96
N GLY A 203 16.02 6.13 10.25
CA GLY A 203 16.43 7.00 11.34
C GLY A 203 15.82 6.60 12.66
#